data_ac07ae28fae2f3c8a56165ed600b014f
#
_entry.id   ac07ae28fae2f3c8a56165ed600b014f
#
_cell.length_a   1.000
_cell.length_b   1.000
_cell.length_c   1.000
_cell.angle_alpha   90.00
_cell.angle_beta   90.00
_cell.angle_gamma   90.00
#
_symmetry.space_group_name_H-M   'P 1'
#
loop_
_entity.id
_entity.type
_entity.pdbx_description
1 polymer ?
#
loop_
_entity_poly.entity_id
_entity_poly.type
_entity_poly.pdbx_seq_one_letter_code
_entity_poly.pdbx_strand_id
1 'polypeptide(L)'
;HLLGASAVAASATLVSKAALAALPEPVIQDKPDTMPPLVPNSGRPYNPVVTLNGWTLPWRMNNGVKEFHLVAEPVVREMAPGFKAHLWGYNGQSPGPTIEVVEGDRVRLFVTNRLPEVTSIHWHGQRLPNGMDGVSGLTQPPIEPGKTFVYEFVARRPGTFMYHPHADEMVQMAMGMMGFWVTHPKARHPLIDEVERDFCFLLNAYDIEPGSATPKIMTMLDFNLWSWNSRIYPGIDPLVVRKNDKVRIRIGNLTMTNHPIHLHGHEFLVTGTDGGPTPRSTRWYEVTTDIAVGQMRQIEFLADEEGDWAFHCHKSHHTMNAMGHNVPTMIGVDHRGVVKQITDLVPDYMAMSERGMHDMTEMEMPLPDNTAPMMTGAGPMGAIGMGGMFSVLKVRREQKRGDYTDPGWFKHPAGTVAHEFTGALPAAQRRAADKAAASSVPARQVEVHIRKPQGHGGH
;
A
#
# COMPACT_ATOMS: atom_id res chain seq x y z
N HIS A 1 48.21 -18.34 37.63
CA HIS A 1 48.09 -17.09 38.38
C HIS A 1 46.99 -16.23 37.79
N LEU A 2 45.95 -16.07 38.62
CA LEU A 2 44.93 -15.02 38.70
C LEU A 2 44.15 -14.66 37.43
N LEU A 3 42.97 -15.21 37.41
CA LEU A 3 41.75 -14.81 36.77
C LEU A 3 41.41 -13.33 37.05
N GLY A 4 41.26 -12.55 36.00
CA GLY A 4 40.61 -11.25 36.02
C GLY A 4 39.32 -11.36 35.25
N ALA A 5 38.21 -11.65 35.92
CA ALA A 5 36.87 -11.54 35.35
C ALA A 5 36.49 -10.06 35.25
N SER A 6 36.54 -9.49 34.02
CA SER A 6 35.96 -8.19 33.75
C SER A 6 34.44 -8.38 33.63
N ALA A 7 33.70 -7.98 34.63
CA ALA A 7 32.26 -7.81 34.57
C ALA A 7 31.96 -6.63 33.65
N VAL A 8 31.48 -6.90 32.44
CA VAL A 8 30.81 -5.90 31.62
C VAL A 8 29.45 -5.66 32.26
N ALA A 9 29.36 -4.58 33.03
CA ALA A 9 28.09 -4.08 33.52
C ALA A 9 27.31 -3.57 32.30
N ALA A 10 26.34 -4.33 31.87
CA ALA A 10 25.30 -3.84 30.98
C ALA A 10 24.51 -2.78 31.74
N SER A 11 24.85 -1.52 31.53
CA SER A 11 23.99 -0.40 31.88
C SER A 11 22.80 -0.42 30.94
N ALA A 12 21.80 -1.23 31.24
CA ALA A 12 20.47 -1.02 30.75
C ALA A 12 20.03 0.34 31.28
N THR A 13 20.12 1.35 30.46
CA THR A 13 19.47 2.63 30.72
C THR A 13 17.98 2.36 30.76
N LEU A 14 17.48 2.12 31.99
CA LEU A 14 16.08 2.26 32.29
C LEU A 14 15.66 3.67 31.86
N VAL A 15 15.17 3.82 30.65
CA VAL A 15 14.39 5.00 30.28
C VAL A 15 13.20 4.95 31.22
N SER A 16 13.29 5.73 32.30
CA SER A 16 12.29 5.73 33.35
C SER A 16 10.95 6.10 32.73
N LYS A 17 9.85 5.48 33.17
CA LYS A 17 8.49 5.89 32.85
C LYS A 17 8.26 7.40 33.01
N ALA A 18 9.04 8.05 33.87
CA ALA A 18 9.07 9.49 34.06
C ALA A 18 9.58 10.28 32.85
N ALA A 19 10.51 9.74 32.04
CA ALA A 19 10.96 10.44 30.82
C ALA A 19 9.91 10.36 29.70
N LEU A 20 9.10 9.30 29.63
CA LEU A 20 7.96 9.20 28.72
C LEU A 20 6.79 10.11 29.15
N ALA A 21 6.61 10.33 30.46
CA ALA A 21 5.59 11.24 30.99
C ALA A 21 5.91 12.73 30.75
N ALA A 22 7.14 13.05 30.39
CA ALA A 22 7.59 14.43 30.12
C ALA A 22 7.59 14.80 28.62
N LEU A 23 7.06 13.95 27.75
CA LEU A 23 6.88 14.35 26.36
C LEU A 23 5.85 15.49 26.27
N PRO A 24 6.16 16.54 25.51
CA PRO A 24 5.21 17.64 25.39
C PRO A 24 3.88 17.12 24.85
N GLU A 25 2.80 17.55 25.46
CA GLU A 25 1.45 17.27 24.95
C GLU A 25 1.36 17.66 23.48
N PRO A 26 0.56 16.94 22.67
CA PRO A 26 0.37 17.28 21.28
C PRO A 26 0.02 18.76 21.12
N VAL A 27 0.81 19.47 20.32
CA VAL A 27 0.61 20.92 20.07
C VAL A 27 -0.68 21.17 19.31
N ILE A 28 -1.23 20.13 18.67
CA ILE A 28 -2.44 20.19 17.86
C ILE A 28 -3.64 20.12 18.78
N GLN A 29 -4.52 21.10 18.65
CA GLN A 29 -5.81 21.09 19.31
C GLN A 29 -6.86 20.63 18.27
N ASP A 30 -7.65 19.63 18.64
CA ASP A 30 -8.80 19.16 17.86
C ASP A 30 -9.97 20.16 17.92
N LYS A 31 -9.69 21.42 17.71
CA LYS A 31 -10.75 22.41 17.62
C LYS A 31 -11.18 22.52 16.16
N PRO A 32 -12.45 22.29 15.84
CA PRO A 32 -12.98 22.37 14.48
C PRO A 32 -12.74 23.73 13.80
N ASP A 33 -12.59 24.78 14.56
CA ASP A 33 -12.34 26.15 14.09
C ASP A 33 -10.89 26.39 13.64
N THR A 34 -9.94 25.50 13.99
CA THR A 34 -8.54 25.61 13.56
C THR A 34 -8.28 24.91 12.22
N MET A 35 -9.23 24.12 11.73
CA MET A 35 -9.15 23.43 10.45
C MET A 35 -10.15 24.00 9.46
N PRO A 36 -9.82 23.98 8.14
CA PRO A 36 -10.82 24.25 7.13
C PRO A 36 -11.96 23.23 7.24
N PRO A 37 -13.22 23.62 6.96
CA PRO A 37 -14.35 22.70 7.01
C PRO A 37 -14.11 21.48 6.11
N LEU A 38 -14.53 20.29 6.54
CA LEU A 38 -14.35 19.04 5.80
C LEU A 38 -15.29 18.87 4.59
N VAL A 39 -16.27 19.74 4.45
CA VAL A 39 -17.27 19.65 3.37
C VAL A 39 -16.85 20.50 2.18
N PRO A 40 -16.87 19.96 0.95
CA PRO A 40 -16.62 20.76 -0.26
C PRO A 40 -17.52 21.99 -0.34
N ASN A 41 -17.02 23.09 -0.85
CA ASN A 41 -17.70 24.38 -1.00
C ASN A 41 -18.15 25.09 0.29
N SER A 42 -17.62 24.72 1.44
CA SER A 42 -17.92 25.35 2.73
C SER A 42 -16.85 26.35 3.17
N GLY A 43 -16.30 27.13 2.23
CA GLY A 43 -15.26 28.13 2.51
C GLY A 43 -13.83 27.60 2.49
N ARG A 44 -13.61 26.35 2.08
CA ARG A 44 -12.27 25.82 1.85
C ARG A 44 -11.69 26.37 0.56
N PRO A 45 -10.39 26.63 0.54
CA PRO A 45 -9.70 26.97 -0.69
C PRO A 45 -9.50 25.74 -1.62
N TYR A 46 -9.84 24.53 -1.19
CA TYR A 46 -9.67 23.27 -1.95
C TYR A 46 -10.67 22.19 -1.52
N ASN A 47 -10.88 21.18 -2.36
CA ASN A 47 -11.53 19.95 -1.96
C ASN A 47 -10.52 19.06 -1.22
N PRO A 48 -10.86 18.53 -0.03
CA PRO A 48 -9.95 17.67 0.71
C PRO A 48 -9.73 16.35 -0.03
N VAL A 49 -8.55 15.78 0.15
CA VAL A 49 -8.29 14.42 -0.32
C VAL A 49 -8.97 13.40 0.59
N VAL A 50 -9.17 12.20 0.04
CA VAL A 50 -9.69 11.05 0.77
C VAL A 50 -8.60 9.98 0.81
N THR A 51 -7.99 9.79 1.96
CA THR A 51 -7.10 8.66 2.20
C THR A 51 -7.96 7.53 2.78
N LEU A 52 -8.27 6.54 1.94
CA LEU A 52 -9.09 5.41 2.37
C LEU A 52 -8.44 4.69 3.56
N ASN A 53 -9.24 4.46 4.60
CA ASN A 53 -8.78 3.87 5.87
C ASN A 53 -7.65 4.64 6.56
N GLY A 54 -7.52 5.91 6.25
CA GLY A 54 -6.60 6.88 6.83
C GLY A 54 -7.32 8.15 7.25
N TRP A 55 -6.55 9.18 7.56
CA TRP A 55 -7.07 10.48 7.98
C TRP A 55 -6.09 11.60 7.65
N THR A 56 -6.56 12.84 7.70
CA THR A 56 -5.74 14.04 7.47
C THR A 56 -5.27 14.61 8.81
N LEU A 57 -3.97 14.90 8.91
CA LEU A 57 -3.37 15.47 10.12
C LEU A 57 -3.97 16.85 10.42
N PRO A 58 -4.55 17.08 11.59
CA PRO A 58 -5.02 18.39 11.99
C PRO A 58 -3.86 19.36 12.20
N TRP A 59 -4.14 20.65 12.08
CA TRP A 59 -3.20 21.71 12.31
C TRP A 59 -3.84 22.87 13.09
N ARG A 60 -3.01 23.70 13.70
CA ARG A 60 -3.45 24.96 14.26
C ARG A 60 -2.73 26.14 13.61
N MET A 61 -3.37 27.29 13.57
CA MET A 61 -2.74 28.52 13.13
C MET A 61 -2.05 29.22 14.31
N ASN A 62 -0.77 29.52 14.14
CA ASN A 62 -0.01 30.29 15.12
C ASN A 62 0.80 31.37 14.41
N ASN A 63 0.40 32.63 14.57
CA ASN A 63 1.06 33.80 13.95
C ASN A 63 1.31 33.63 12.43
N GLY A 64 0.31 33.15 11.70
CA GLY A 64 0.39 32.94 10.25
C GLY A 64 1.16 31.68 9.81
N VAL A 65 1.54 30.82 10.74
CA VAL A 65 2.19 29.52 10.50
C VAL A 65 1.22 28.39 10.82
N LYS A 66 1.06 27.43 9.91
CA LYS A 66 0.33 26.20 10.17
C LYS A 66 1.22 25.23 10.93
N GLU A 67 0.84 24.90 12.13
CA GLU A 67 1.58 23.99 13.00
C GLU A 67 0.94 22.59 13.00
N PHE A 68 1.78 21.59 12.75
CA PHE A 68 1.44 20.18 12.76
C PHE A 68 2.27 19.44 13.79
N HIS A 69 1.75 18.33 14.33
CA HIS A 69 2.51 17.47 15.22
C HIS A 69 2.44 16.01 14.76
N LEU A 70 3.55 15.49 14.29
CA LEU A 70 3.76 14.08 13.99
C LEU A 70 4.44 13.38 15.18
N VAL A 71 3.92 12.24 15.55
CA VAL A 71 4.49 11.38 16.59
C VAL A 71 4.85 10.04 15.97
N ALA A 72 6.14 9.77 15.81
CA ALA A 72 6.65 8.48 15.37
C ALA A 72 6.55 7.49 16.52
N GLU A 73 5.83 6.37 16.34
CA GLU A 73 5.53 5.44 17.42
C GLU A 73 5.19 4.03 16.91
N PRO A 74 5.33 2.96 17.74
CA PRO A 74 4.79 1.66 17.40
C PRO A 74 3.27 1.69 17.26
N VAL A 75 2.74 0.99 16.27
CA VAL A 75 1.31 0.93 15.95
C VAL A 75 0.86 -0.49 15.66
N VAL A 76 -0.42 -0.78 15.88
CA VAL A 76 -1.05 -2.02 15.42
C VAL A 76 -2.00 -1.68 14.30
N ARG A 77 -1.75 -2.24 13.12
CA ARG A 77 -2.58 -2.03 11.94
C ARG A 77 -3.40 -3.28 11.63
N GLU A 78 -4.71 -3.19 11.61
CA GLU A 78 -5.55 -4.22 11.01
C GLU A 78 -5.46 -4.09 9.49
N MET A 79 -4.82 -5.04 8.84
CA MET A 79 -4.60 -5.02 7.39
C MET A 79 -5.80 -5.60 6.62
N ALA A 80 -6.48 -6.58 7.21
CA ALA A 80 -7.74 -7.15 6.77
C ALA A 80 -8.52 -7.63 8.00
N PRO A 81 -9.81 -7.92 7.90
CA PRO A 81 -10.58 -8.45 9.03
C PRO A 81 -9.90 -9.68 9.66
N GLY A 82 -9.55 -9.59 10.94
CA GLY A 82 -8.88 -10.66 11.68
C GLY A 82 -7.36 -10.77 11.46
N PHE A 83 -6.77 -9.97 10.59
CA PHE A 83 -5.33 -9.94 10.36
C PHE A 83 -4.73 -8.60 10.80
N LYS A 84 -3.87 -8.62 11.81
CA LYS A 84 -3.22 -7.44 12.41
C LYS A 84 -1.72 -7.52 12.27
N ALA A 85 -1.09 -6.41 11.90
CA ALA A 85 0.36 -6.25 11.83
C ALA A 85 0.86 -5.29 12.92
N HIS A 86 1.97 -5.63 13.56
CA HIS A 86 2.70 -4.76 14.47
C HIS A 86 3.71 -3.97 13.64
N LEU A 87 3.41 -2.72 13.44
CA LEU A 87 4.16 -1.80 12.59
C LEU A 87 4.73 -0.64 13.40
N TRP A 88 5.49 0.20 12.74
CA TRP A 88 5.78 1.55 13.20
C TRP A 88 5.09 2.54 12.27
N GLY A 89 4.66 3.66 12.82
CA GLY A 89 3.92 4.65 12.05
C GLY A 89 3.93 6.01 12.70
N TYR A 90 2.97 6.82 12.32
CA TYR A 90 2.81 8.16 12.85
C TYR A 90 1.39 8.36 13.38
N ASN A 91 1.27 8.94 14.57
CA ASN A 91 -0.01 9.28 15.20
C ASN A 91 -0.99 8.10 15.23
N GLY A 92 -0.50 6.93 15.70
CA GLY A 92 -1.30 5.73 15.87
C GLY A 92 -1.61 4.94 14.61
N GLN A 93 -1.02 5.30 13.45
CA GLN A 93 -1.36 4.69 12.16
C GLN A 93 -0.17 4.49 11.23
N SER A 94 -0.25 3.46 10.37
CA SER A 94 0.57 3.26 9.17
C SER A 94 -0.36 3.03 7.95
N PRO A 95 -0.20 3.74 6.82
CA PRO A 95 0.62 4.95 6.70
C PRO A 95 0.20 6.02 7.71
N GLY A 96 1.11 6.93 8.03
CA GLY A 96 0.81 8.08 8.84
C GLY A 96 -0.25 9.00 8.21
N PRO A 97 -0.79 9.98 8.96
CA PRO A 97 -1.85 10.85 8.46
C PRO A 97 -1.40 11.67 7.26
N THR A 98 -2.31 11.91 6.34
CA THR A 98 -2.06 12.78 5.19
C THR A 98 -1.92 14.23 5.64
N ILE A 99 -0.87 14.90 5.20
CA ILE A 99 -0.66 16.34 5.42
C ILE A 99 -1.22 17.09 4.22
N GLU A 100 -2.18 17.98 4.46
CA GLU A 100 -2.76 18.84 3.43
C GLU A 100 -2.44 20.31 3.71
N VAL A 101 -1.84 20.97 2.73
CA VAL A 101 -1.50 22.38 2.79
C VAL A 101 -1.83 23.10 1.49
N VAL A 102 -1.80 24.43 1.50
CA VAL A 102 -1.99 25.25 0.30
C VAL A 102 -0.64 25.84 -0.12
N GLU A 103 -0.42 25.98 -1.40
CA GLU A 103 0.75 26.67 -1.95
C GLU A 103 0.94 28.03 -1.33
N GLY A 104 2.15 28.30 -0.81
CA GLY A 104 2.49 29.50 -0.07
C GLY A 104 2.28 29.42 1.44
N ASP A 105 1.67 28.36 1.95
CA ASP A 105 1.57 28.16 3.40
C ASP A 105 2.96 28.04 4.02
N ARG A 106 3.17 28.79 5.09
CA ARG A 106 4.30 28.58 6.00
C ARG A 106 3.89 27.51 6.99
N VAL A 107 4.64 26.41 7.02
CA VAL A 107 4.36 25.25 7.86
C VAL A 107 5.43 25.07 8.91
N ARG A 108 5.03 24.63 10.08
CA ARG A 108 5.92 24.19 11.16
C ARG A 108 5.48 22.81 11.61
N LEU A 109 6.38 21.85 11.48
CA LEU A 109 6.10 20.46 11.81
C LEU A 109 6.96 20.07 13.00
N PHE A 110 6.29 19.74 14.10
CA PHE A 110 6.92 19.12 15.24
C PHE A 110 6.93 17.61 15.01
N VAL A 111 8.08 16.97 15.15
CA VAL A 111 8.24 15.53 14.98
C VAL A 111 8.80 14.96 16.27
N THR A 112 7.97 14.22 16.98
CA THR A 112 8.34 13.59 18.25
C THR A 112 8.65 12.11 18.01
N ASN A 113 9.80 11.66 18.49
CA ASN A 113 10.21 10.27 18.42
C ASN A 113 9.78 9.51 19.69
N ARG A 114 8.86 8.57 19.56
CA ARG A 114 8.45 7.59 20.58
C ARG A 114 8.85 6.15 20.22
N LEU A 115 9.70 6.01 19.19
CA LEU A 115 10.26 4.71 18.85
C LEU A 115 11.35 4.31 19.86
N PRO A 116 11.72 3.02 19.91
CA PRO A 116 12.82 2.53 20.74
C PRO A 116 14.21 2.92 20.21
N GLU A 117 14.29 3.46 19.00
CA GLU A 117 15.53 3.87 18.34
C GLU A 117 15.45 5.28 17.75
N VAL A 118 16.57 5.77 17.24
CA VAL A 118 16.65 7.08 16.57
C VAL A 118 15.81 7.08 15.30
N THR A 119 15.31 8.26 14.91
CA THR A 119 14.60 8.46 13.64
C THR A 119 14.98 9.81 13.03
N SER A 120 14.47 10.06 11.84
CA SER A 120 14.38 11.39 11.21
C SER A 120 13.18 11.40 10.29
N ILE A 121 12.92 12.50 9.63
CA ILE A 121 11.85 12.57 8.64
C ILE A 121 12.29 13.38 7.43
N HIS A 122 12.18 12.79 6.26
CA HIS A 122 12.41 13.43 4.97
C HIS A 122 11.08 13.79 4.31
N TRP A 123 11.01 15.04 3.81
CA TRP A 123 9.84 15.58 3.11
C TRP A 123 10.00 15.38 1.61
N HIS A 124 9.75 14.17 1.16
CA HIS A 124 10.06 13.70 -0.19
C HIS A 124 9.39 14.53 -1.28
N GLY A 125 10.21 15.14 -2.13
CA GLY A 125 9.78 15.96 -3.26
C GLY A 125 9.52 17.44 -2.91
N GLN A 126 9.59 17.85 -1.64
CA GLN A 126 9.42 19.25 -1.25
C GLN A 126 10.65 20.09 -1.64
N ARG A 127 10.40 21.34 -2.07
CA ARG A 127 11.45 22.33 -2.29
C ARG A 127 11.60 23.19 -1.05
N LEU A 128 12.56 22.85 -0.21
CA LEU A 128 12.77 23.42 1.12
C LEU A 128 14.24 23.81 1.35
N PRO A 129 14.58 24.55 2.41
CA PRO A 129 15.96 24.79 2.82
C PRO A 129 16.67 23.47 3.18
N ASN A 130 17.92 23.31 2.78
CA ASN A 130 18.69 22.09 2.99
C ASN A 130 18.68 21.57 4.45
N GLY A 131 18.79 22.47 5.44
CA GLY A 131 18.73 22.11 6.86
C GLY A 131 17.36 21.61 7.35
N MET A 132 16.32 21.63 6.50
CA MET A 132 14.99 21.09 6.79
C MET A 132 14.69 19.79 6.01
N ASP A 133 15.69 19.24 5.31
CA ASP A 133 15.53 18.09 4.42
C ASP A 133 15.37 16.76 5.17
N GLY A 134 15.87 16.68 6.40
CA GLY A 134 15.61 15.54 7.28
C GLY A 134 16.52 14.34 7.14
N VAL A 135 17.61 14.44 6.37
CA VAL A 135 18.58 13.35 6.20
C VAL A 135 19.51 13.28 7.40
N SER A 136 19.38 12.21 8.18
CA SER A 136 20.19 12.00 9.38
C SER A 136 21.68 11.89 9.03
N GLY A 137 22.50 12.60 9.78
CA GLY A 137 23.95 12.65 9.58
C GLY A 137 24.44 13.54 8.45
N LEU A 138 23.53 14.00 7.57
CA LEU A 138 23.88 14.91 6.47
C LEU A 138 23.31 16.32 6.68
N THR A 139 22.03 16.45 6.87
CA THR A 139 21.34 17.74 7.01
C THR A 139 20.90 18.06 8.45
N GLN A 140 20.87 17.03 9.29
CA GLN A 140 20.55 17.13 10.72
C GLN A 140 21.14 15.95 11.50
N PRO A 141 21.27 16.06 12.86
CA PRO A 141 21.46 14.90 13.70
C PRO A 141 20.18 14.05 13.77
N PRO A 142 20.26 12.76 14.13
CA PRO A 142 19.08 11.93 14.34
C PRO A 142 18.21 12.48 15.50
N ILE A 143 16.93 12.16 15.46
CA ILE A 143 15.99 12.46 16.54
C ILE A 143 16.03 11.28 17.51
N GLU A 144 16.65 11.50 18.66
CA GLU A 144 16.75 10.50 19.73
C GLU A 144 15.37 10.14 20.32
N PRO A 145 15.18 8.94 20.86
CA PRO A 145 13.97 8.56 21.58
C PRO A 145 13.57 9.61 22.64
N GLY A 146 12.30 9.99 22.64
CA GLY A 146 11.74 11.02 23.54
C GLY A 146 12.03 12.47 23.13
N LYS A 147 12.73 12.70 22.02
CA LYS A 147 13.02 14.07 21.54
C LYS A 147 12.04 14.53 20.48
N THR A 148 11.89 15.84 20.35
CA THR A 148 11.09 16.49 19.33
C THR A 148 11.95 17.44 18.52
N PHE A 149 11.91 17.30 17.18
CA PHE A 149 12.54 18.26 16.27
C PHE A 149 11.47 19.11 15.59
N VAL A 150 11.90 20.25 15.10
CA VAL A 150 11.03 21.22 14.43
C VAL A 150 11.54 21.48 13.03
N TYR A 151 10.65 21.35 12.07
CA TYR A 151 10.91 21.70 10.66
C TYR A 151 10.00 22.87 10.28
N GLU A 152 10.58 23.91 9.69
CA GLU A 152 9.81 25.10 9.27
C GLU A 152 10.21 25.52 7.86
N PHE A 153 9.24 25.53 6.96
CA PHE A 153 9.45 25.93 5.56
C PHE A 153 8.14 26.40 4.91
N VAL A 154 8.25 26.85 3.67
CA VAL A 154 7.09 27.26 2.86
C VAL A 154 6.79 26.16 1.85
N ALA A 155 5.53 25.74 1.76
CA ALA A 155 5.03 24.86 0.71
C ALA A 155 5.02 25.61 -0.63
N ARG A 156 6.04 25.36 -1.49
CA ARG A 156 6.33 26.23 -2.63
C ARG A 156 5.60 25.90 -3.91
N ARG A 157 5.10 24.68 -4.06
CA ARG A 157 4.45 24.25 -5.30
C ARG A 157 3.31 23.26 -5.02
N PRO A 158 2.22 23.31 -5.82
CA PRO A 158 1.17 22.32 -5.71
C PRO A 158 1.64 20.99 -6.27
N GLY A 159 1.11 19.89 -5.72
CA GLY A 159 1.44 18.56 -6.14
C GLY A 159 1.17 17.50 -5.09
N THR A 160 1.62 16.30 -5.42
CA THR A 160 1.54 15.09 -4.62
C THR A 160 2.93 14.72 -4.15
N PHE A 161 3.10 14.54 -2.85
CA PHE A 161 4.38 14.28 -2.20
C PHE A 161 4.21 13.22 -1.11
N MET A 162 5.32 12.80 -0.51
CA MET A 162 5.35 11.81 0.56
C MET A 162 6.23 12.30 1.71
N TYR A 163 6.16 11.66 2.85
CA TYR A 163 7.15 11.79 3.91
C TYR A 163 7.49 10.40 4.47
N HIS A 164 8.74 10.22 4.83
CA HIS A 164 9.25 8.95 5.36
C HIS A 164 10.51 9.19 6.21
N PRO A 165 10.92 8.23 7.06
CA PRO A 165 12.18 8.34 7.80
C PRO A 165 13.39 8.34 6.86
N HIS A 166 14.47 8.96 7.31
CA HIS A 166 15.78 8.93 6.65
C HIS A 166 16.91 8.73 7.68
N ALA A 167 16.61 7.94 8.72
CA ALA A 167 17.52 7.35 9.67
C ALA A 167 17.08 5.90 9.83
N ASP A 168 18.00 4.96 9.69
CA ASP A 168 17.71 3.50 9.63
C ASP A 168 16.54 3.17 8.69
N GLU A 169 16.62 3.73 7.51
CA GLU A 169 15.54 3.75 6.52
C GLU A 169 15.06 2.34 6.18
N MET A 170 16.00 1.39 6.03
CA MET A 170 15.68 0.01 5.71
C MET A 170 14.72 -0.63 6.74
N VAL A 171 14.99 -0.46 8.02
CA VAL A 171 14.15 -0.99 9.10
C VAL A 171 12.83 -0.23 9.17
N GLN A 172 12.89 1.09 9.22
CA GLN A 172 11.73 1.92 9.49
C GLN A 172 10.71 1.90 8.33
N MET A 173 11.20 1.83 7.09
CA MET A 173 10.33 1.65 5.92
C MET A 173 9.69 0.26 5.89
N ALA A 174 10.46 -0.80 6.17
CA ALA A 174 9.93 -2.17 6.26
C ALA A 174 8.89 -2.31 7.37
N MET A 175 9.01 -1.51 8.45
CA MET A 175 8.03 -1.44 9.54
C MET A 175 6.80 -0.57 9.20
N GLY A 176 6.76 0.10 8.04
CA GLY A 176 5.59 0.82 7.55
C GLY A 176 5.58 2.33 7.81
N MET A 177 6.73 2.92 8.19
CA MET A 177 6.82 4.36 8.46
C MET A 177 6.84 5.17 7.16
N MET A 178 5.73 5.71 6.79
CA MET A 178 5.54 6.57 5.63
C MET A 178 4.22 7.33 5.72
N GLY A 179 4.07 8.40 4.96
CA GLY A 179 2.83 9.14 4.87
C GLY A 179 2.73 10.00 3.62
N PHE A 180 1.55 10.51 3.37
CA PHE A 180 1.21 11.28 2.19
C PHE A 180 1.24 12.78 2.48
N TRP A 181 1.68 13.57 1.51
CA TRP A 181 1.63 15.04 1.56
C TRP A 181 1.00 15.57 0.28
N VAL A 182 -0.01 16.41 0.42
CA VAL A 182 -0.64 17.11 -0.71
C VAL A 182 -0.55 18.60 -0.51
N THR A 183 0.00 19.30 -1.51
CA THR A 183 -0.06 20.75 -1.59
C THR A 183 -1.09 21.14 -2.64
N HIS A 184 -2.16 21.79 -2.20
CA HIS A 184 -3.19 22.33 -3.07
C HIS A 184 -2.76 23.66 -3.69
N PRO A 185 -3.16 23.99 -4.91
CA PRO A 185 -2.86 25.28 -5.51
C PRO A 185 -3.56 26.41 -4.74
N LYS A 186 -2.89 27.55 -4.59
CA LYS A 186 -3.44 28.74 -3.91
C LYS A 186 -4.62 29.37 -4.64
N ALA A 187 -4.65 29.21 -5.96
CA ALA A 187 -5.68 29.73 -6.84
C ALA A 187 -5.91 28.74 -7.98
N ARG A 188 -6.89 29.01 -8.86
CA ARG A 188 -7.11 28.21 -10.05
C ARG A 188 -5.80 28.04 -10.83
N HIS A 189 -5.39 26.79 -11.01
CA HIS A 189 -4.12 26.47 -11.64
C HIS A 189 -4.35 25.99 -13.08
N PRO A 190 -3.55 26.45 -14.07
CA PRO A 190 -3.79 26.10 -15.49
C PRO A 190 -3.60 24.62 -15.82
N LEU A 191 -2.84 23.89 -14.98
CA LEU A 191 -2.52 22.46 -15.18
C LEU A 191 -3.20 21.53 -14.17
N ILE A 192 -3.91 22.05 -13.18
CA ILE A 192 -4.59 21.24 -12.17
C ILE A 192 -6.08 21.53 -12.26
N ASP A 193 -6.83 20.51 -12.65
CA ASP A 193 -8.27 20.61 -12.76
C ASP A 193 -8.94 20.47 -11.39
N GLU A 194 -10.14 21.05 -11.26
CA GLU A 194 -11.03 20.75 -10.14
C GLU A 194 -11.64 19.36 -10.35
N VAL A 195 -11.79 18.62 -9.26
CA VAL A 195 -12.37 17.26 -9.26
C VAL A 195 -13.38 17.14 -8.14
N GLU A 196 -14.39 16.28 -8.32
CA GLU A 196 -15.37 15.99 -7.28
C GLU A 196 -14.81 15.04 -6.23
N ARG A 197 -13.87 14.15 -6.62
CA ARG A 197 -13.23 13.18 -5.74
C ARG A 197 -11.72 13.14 -5.97
N ASP A 198 -10.97 13.14 -4.87
CA ASP A 198 -9.50 13.13 -4.88
C ASP A 198 -9.04 12.09 -3.86
N PHE A 199 -8.61 10.91 -4.32
CA PHE A 199 -8.18 9.80 -3.48
C PHE A 199 -6.67 9.74 -3.36
N CYS A 200 -6.18 9.29 -2.20
CA CYS A 200 -4.76 9.06 -1.93
C CYS A 200 -4.49 7.58 -1.59
N PHE A 201 -3.54 7.00 -2.29
CA PHE A 201 -3.04 5.65 -2.05
C PHE A 201 -1.52 5.67 -1.88
N LEU A 202 -1.05 5.15 -0.77
CA LEU A 202 0.35 4.87 -0.55
C LEU A 202 0.57 3.36 -0.64
N LEU A 203 1.52 2.97 -1.50
CA LEU A 203 1.84 1.56 -1.74
C LEU A 203 2.86 1.10 -0.69
N ASN A 204 2.53 -0.01 -0.03
CA ASN A 204 3.38 -0.64 0.98
C ASN A 204 3.58 -2.11 0.64
N ALA A 205 4.75 -2.64 0.96
CA ALA A 205 5.06 -4.06 0.87
C ALA A 205 5.60 -4.57 2.20
N TYR A 206 5.17 -5.75 2.60
CA TYR A 206 5.58 -6.39 3.85
C TYR A 206 5.92 -7.86 3.60
N ASP A 207 6.81 -8.38 4.42
CA ASP A 207 7.03 -9.81 4.57
C ASP A 207 6.64 -10.20 5.99
N ILE A 208 5.44 -10.76 6.14
CA ILE A 208 4.89 -11.21 7.43
C ILE A 208 4.58 -12.70 7.31
N GLU A 209 5.27 -13.50 8.11
CA GLU A 209 5.06 -14.94 8.16
C GLU A 209 3.62 -15.26 8.57
N PRO A 210 2.93 -16.20 7.89
CA PRO A 210 1.62 -16.68 8.33
C PRO A 210 1.64 -17.07 9.82
N GLY A 211 0.66 -16.57 10.59
CA GLY A 211 0.61 -16.74 12.02
C GLY A 211 1.45 -15.74 12.84
N SER A 212 2.23 -14.89 12.17
CA SER A 212 2.98 -13.79 12.81
C SER A 212 2.25 -12.45 12.66
N ALA A 213 2.70 -11.44 13.39
CA ALA A 213 2.22 -10.07 13.27
C ALA A 213 3.32 -9.07 12.91
N THR A 214 4.59 -9.47 12.93
CA THR A 214 5.72 -8.55 12.78
C THR A 214 6.41 -8.76 11.42
N PRO A 215 6.62 -7.69 10.64
CA PRO A 215 7.35 -7.78 9.38
C PRO A 215 8.80 -8.23 9.58
N LYS A 216 9.31 -9.01 8.62
CA LYS A 216 10.73 -9.32 8.48
C LYS A 216 11.42 -8.13 7.82
N ILE A 217 12.28 -7.44 8.55
CA ILE A 217 12.92 -6.20 8.08
C ILE A 217 14.04 -6.42 7.07
N MET A 218 14.57 -7.63 6.96
CA MET A 218 15.70 -7.95 6.06
C MET A 218 15.27 -8.34 4.64
N THR A 219 13.96 -8.42 4.39
CA THR A 219 13.44 -8.81 3.09
C THR A 219 13.62 -7.67 2.09
N MET A 220 14.24 -7.97 0.95
CA MET A 220 14.53 -6.99 -0.10
C MET A 220 13.63 -7.15 -1.34
N LEU A 221 13.25 -8.37 -1.71
CA LEU A 221 12.52 -8.67 -2.94
C LEU A 221 11.31 -9.59 -2.70
N ASP A 222 11.44 -10.57 -1.83
CA ASP A 222 10.45 -11.64 -1.66
C ASP A 222 9.38 -11.27 -0.63
N PHE A 223 8.76 -10.10 -0.83
CA PHE A 223 7.62 -9.69 -0.04
C PHE A 223 6.42 -10.60 -0.31
N ASN A 224 5.61 -10.83 0.70
CA ASN A 224 4.43 -11.68 0.59
C ASN A 224 3.10 -10.93 0.77
N LEU A 225 3.13 -9.64 1.10
CA LEU A 225 1.96 -8.78 1.25
C LEU A 225 2.19 -7.45 0.57
N TRP A 226 1.34 -7.12 -0.39
CA TRP A 226 1.31 -5.82 -1.06
C TRP A 226 -0.01 -5.12 -0.77
N SER A 227 0.05 -3.87 -0.36
CA SER A 227 -1.09 -3.21 0.24
C SER A 227 -1.33 -1.80 -0.30
N TRP A 228 -2.58 -1.37 -0.19
CA TRP A 228 -3.04 -0.01 -0.32
C TRP A 228 -3.19 0.60 1.06
N ASN A 229 -2.47 1.69 1.39
CA ASN A 229 -2.57 2.34 2.69
C ASN A 229 -2.42 1.36 3.87
N SER A 230 -1.47 0.42 3.77
CA SER A 230 -1.25 -0.68 4.71
C SER A 230 -2.51 -1.52 4.98
N ARG A 231 -3.37 -1.65 3.96
CA ARG A 231 -4.50 -2.57 3.94
C ARG A 231 -4.45 -3.45 2.71
N ILE A 232 -4.87 -4.69 2.87
CA ILE A 232 -5.02 -5.65 1.78
C ILE A 232 -6.50 -5.95 1.58
N TYR A 233 -6.91 -6.26 0.35
CA TYR A 233 -8.30 -6.62 0.09
C TYR A 233 -8.68 -7.90 0.86
N PRO A 234 -9.85 -7.96 1.50
CA PRO A 234 -10.98 -7.00 1.50
C PRO A 234 -10.93 -5.94 2.61
N GLY A 235 -9.79 -5.73 3.26
CA GLY A 235 -9.65 -4.78 4.36
C GLY A 235 -9.56 -3.32 3.92
N ILE A 236 -9.32 -3.03 2.63
CA ILE A 236 -9.36 -1.67 2.07
C ILE A 236 -10.77 -1.32 1.64
N ASP A 237 -11.25 -0.14 2.01
CA ASP A 237 -12.55 0.36 1.60
C ASP A 237 -12.61 0.61 0.08
N PRO A 238 -13.79 0.48 -0.54
CA PRO A 238 -13.96 0.78 -1.96
C PRO A 238 -13.85 2.29 -2.24
N LEU A 239 -13.46 2.62 -3.48
CA LEU A 239 -13.56 3.97 -4.00
C LEU A 239 -15.00 4.22 -4.43
N VAL A 240 -15.76 5.00 -3.67
CA VAL A 240 -17.15 5.30 -3.98
C VAL A 240 -17.23 6.66 -4.68
N VAL A 241 -17.86 6.68 -5.85
CA VAL A 241 -18.04 7.88 -6.67
C VAL A 241 -19.42 7.91 -7.28
N ARG A 242 -19.90 9.12 -7.60
CA ARG A 242 -21.12 9.29 -8.33
C ARG A 242 -20.84 9.24 -9.84
N LYS A 243 -21.80 8.71 -10.62
CA LYS A 243 -21.71 8.76 -12.08
C LYS A 243 -21.51 10.19 -12.58
N ASN A 244 -20.56 10.35 -13.48
CA ASN A 244 -20.07 11.62 -14.05
C ASN A 244 -19.25 12.51 -13.08
N ASP A 245 -18.84 12.00 -11.92
CA ASP A 245 -17.83 12.68 -11.13
C ASP A 245 -16.49 12.66 -11.90
N LYS A 246 -15.79 13.77 -11.92
CA LYS A 246 -14.37 13.82 -12.30
C LYS A 246 -13.56 13.40 -11.08
N VAL A 247 -12.80 12.34 -11.23
CA VAL A 247 -12.07 11.67 -10.14
C VAL A 247 -10.58 11.82 -10.34
N ARG A 248 -9.87 12.10 -9.25
CA ARG A 248 -8.42 12.06 -9.18
C ARG A 248 -7.99 10.98 -8.21
N ILE A 249 -6.99 10.19 -8.61
CA ILE A 249 -6.30 9.27 -7.71
C ILE A 249 -4.84 9.66 -7.68
N ARG A 250 -4.30 9.87 -6.49
CA ARG A 250 -2.90 10.15 -6.19
C ARG A 250 -2.28 8.89 -5.62
N ILE A 251 -1.18 8.45 -6.19
CA ILE A 251 -0.53 7.20 -5.81
C ILE A 251 0.94 7.47 -5.57
N GLY A 252 1.44 7.09 -4.40
CA GLY A 252 2.86 7.15 -4.03
C GLY A 252 3.42 5.76 -3.80
N ASN A 253 4.63 5.50 -4.28
CA ASN A 253 5.29 4.20 -4.14
C ASN A 253 6.55 4.31 -3.29
N LEU A 254 6.50 3.77 -2.09
CA LEU A 254 7.64 3.61 -1.19
C LEU A 254 7.94 2.12 -0.90
N THR A 255 7.59 1.24 -1.84
CA THR A 255 7.98 -0.18 -1.82
C THR A 255 9.34 -0.38 -2.51
N MET A 256 9.80 -1.61 -2.57
CA MET A 256 11.09 -1.96 -3.21
C MET A 256 10.94 -2.38 -4.68
N THR A 257 9.75 -2.28 -5.28
CA THR A 257 9.49 -2.63 -6.67
C THR A 257 8.51 -1.64 -7.31
N ASN A 258 8.47 -1.62 -8.65
CA ASN A 258 7.46 -0.83 -9.38
C ASN A 258 6.08 -1.51 -9.33
N HIS A 259 5.05 -0.73 -9.52
CA HIS A 259 3.66 -1.20 -9.55
C HIS A 259 2.91 -0.61 -10.75
N PRO A 260 2.60 -1.42 -11.77
CA PRO A 260 1.67 -1.03 -12.83
C PRO A 260 0.24 -1.07 -12.30
N ILE A 261 -0.36 0.11 -12.12
CA ILE A 261 -1.71 0.26 -11.55
C ILE A 261 -2.73 0.38 -12.67
N HIS A 262 -3.70 -0.51 -12.66
CA HIS A 262 -4.74 -0.67 -13.66
C HIS A 262 -6.13 -0.37 -13.11
N LEU A 263 -6.90 0.34 -13.92
CA LEU A 263 -8.31 0.63 -13.66
C LEU A 263 -9.18 0.00 -14.77
N HIS A 264 -10.14 -0.80 -14.37
CA HIS A 264 -11.11 -1.39 -15.28
C HIS A 264 -12.19 -0.39 -15.71
N GLY A 265 -12.71 -0.58 -16.91
CA GLY A 265 -13.89 0.12 -17.45
C GLY A 265 -13.72 1.60 -17.77
N HIS A 266 -12.58 2.20 -17.43
CA HIS A 266 -12.30 3.61 -17.62
C HIS A 266 -10.90 3.81 -18.18
N GLU A 267 -10.72 4.82 -18.99
CA GLU A 267 -9.41 5.35 -19.36
C GLU A 267 -9.11 6.60 -18.54
N PHE A 268 -7.85 6.86 -18.26
CA PHE A 268 -7.42 8.01 -17.46
C PHE A 268 -6.24 8.75 -18.07
N LEU A 269 -6.08 10.01 -17.70
CA LEU A 269 -4.91 10.83 -18.03
C LEU A 269 -3.93 10.83 -16.84
N VAL A 270 -2.64 10.71 -17.10
CA VAL A 270 -1.61 10.99 -16.10
C VAL A 270 -1.41 12.51 -16.03
N THR A 271 -1.99 13.13 -15.01
CA THR A 271 -2.03 14.59 -14.87
C THR A 271 -0.98 15.17 -13.93
N GLY A 272 -0.27 14.31 -13.19
CA GLY A 272 0.83 14.68 -12.31
C GLY A 272 1.83 13.57 -12.08
N THR A 273 3.06 13.98 -11.79
CA THR A 273 4.18 13.12 -11.39
C THR A 273 4.75 13.63 -10.06
N ASP A 274 5.80 12.99 -9.55
CA ASP A 274 6.60 13.49 -8.43
C ASP A 274 7.19 14.89 -8.67
N GLY A 275 7.33 15.29 -9.92
CA GLY A 275 7.74 16.63 -10.33
C GLY A 275 6.64 17.70 -10.27
N GLY A 276 5.38 17.33 -10.05
CA GLY A 276 4.20 18.19 -10.05
C GLY A 276 3.28 17.94 -11.26
N PRO A 277 2.39 18.89 -11.59
CA PRO A 277 1.43 18.70 -12.67
C PRO A 277 2.12 18.64 -14.04
N THR A 278 1.68 17.69 -14.88
CA THR A 278 2.19 17.54 -16.24
C THR A 278 1.61 18.61 -17.17
N PRO A 279 2.38 19.09 -18.17
CA PRO A 279 1.85 19.94 -19.23
C PRO A 279 0.68 19.26 -19.96
N ARG A 280 -0.36 20.01 -20.33
CA ARG A 280 -1.53 19.43 -21.02
C ARG A 280 -1.19 18.72 -22.33
N SER A 281 -0.21 19.25 -23.07
CA SER A 281 0.25 18.66 -24.34
C SER A 281 1.00 17.33 -24.21
N THR A 282 1.38 16.94 -22.98
CA THR A 282 2.08 15.67 -22.71
C THR A 282 1.17 14.62 -22.06
N ARG A 283 -0.13 14.89 -21.98
CA ARG A 283 -1.11 13.96 -21.42
C ARG A 283 -1.71 13.12 -22.54
N TRP A 284 -1.75 11.83 -22.33
CA TRP A 284 -2.43 10.88 -23.20
C TRP A 284 -3.22 9.90 -22.32
N TYR A 285 -4.15 9.20 -22.94
CA TYR A 285 -4.97 8.22 -22.22
C TYR A 285 -4.21 6.94 -22.00
N GLU A 286 -4.34 6.42 -20.79
CA GLU A 286 -3.84 5.12 -20.36
C GLU A 286 -4.96 4.37 -19.62
N VAL A 287 -4.79 3.07 -19.45
CA VAL A 287 -5.61 2.20 -18.60
C VAL A 287 -4.76 1.53 -17.51
N THR A 288 -3.43 1.63 -17.67
CA THR A 288 -2.44 1.12 -16.71
C THR A 288 -1.26 2.07 -16.70
N THR A 289 -0.88 2.55 -15.52
CA THR A 289 0.30 3.42 -15.36
C THR A 289 1.30 2.80 -14.41
N ASP A 290 2.59 2.83 -14.79
CA ASP A 290 3.66 2.32 -13.94
C ASP A 290 4.12 3.37 -12.93
N ILE A 291 4.32 2.94 -11.69
CA ILE A 291 4.78 3.78 -10.59
C ILE A 291 6.08 3.18 -10.07
N ALA A 292 7.20 3.78 -10.43
CA ALA A 292 8.50 3.33 -9.98
C ALA A 292 8.71 3.63 -8.48
N VAL A 293 9.70 2.96 -7.90
CA VAL A 293 10.11 3.18 -6.49
C VAL A 293 10.46 4.64 -6.26
N GLY A 294 9.96 5.23 -5.19
CA GLY A 294 10.17 6.64 -4.84
C GLY A 294 9.36 7.63 -5.68
N GLN A 295 8.50 7.17 -6.59
CA GLN A 295 7.71 8.05 -7.45
C GLN A 295 6.26 8.22 -7.00
N MET A 296 5.67 9.34 -7.41
CA MET A 296 4.24 9.59 -7.34
C MET A 296 3.66 9.71 -8.75
N ARG A 297 2.41 9.28 -8.88
CA ARG A 297 1.56 9.52 -10.07
C ARG A 297 0.22 10.07 -9.64
N GLN A 298 -0.32 10.94 -10.46
CA GLN A 298 -1.67 11.45 -10.33
C GLN A 298 -2.42 11.14 -11.61
N ILE A 299 -3.50 10.39 -11.49
CA ILE A 299 -4.37 10.02 -12.60
C ILE A 299 -5.73 10.68 -12.46
N GLU A 300 -6.35 11.05 -13.57
CA GLU A 300 -7.68 11.65 -13.59
C GLU A 300 -8.53 11.01 -14.68
N PHE A 301 -9.80 10.74 -14.36
CA PHE A 301 -10.78 10.15 -15.24
C PHE A 301 -12.19 10.68 -14.96
N LEU A 302 -13.10 10.46 -15.91
CA LEU A 302 -14.53 10.68 -15.74
C LEU A 302 -15.18 9.35 -15.37
N ALA A 303 -15.92 9.30 -14.27
CA ALA A 303 -16.62 8.09 -13.84
C ALA A 303 -17.98 7.98 -14.59
N ASP A 304 -17.95 7.73 -15.90
CA ASP A 304 -19.12 7.76 -16.78
C ASP A 304 -19.85 6.43 -16.93
N GLU A 305 -19.21 5.30 -16.54
CA GLU A 305 -19.82 3.98 -16.57
C GLU A 305 -20.16 3.46 -15.18
N GLU A 306 -21.44 3.14 -14.98
CA GLU A 306 -21.95 2.57 -13.72
C GLU A 306 -21.48 1.14 -13.51
N GLY A 307 -21.21 0.78 -12.26
CA GLY A 307 -20.84 -0.59 -11.91
C GLY A 307 -19.83 -0.66 -10.77
N ASP A 308 -19.32 -1.87 -10.58
CA ASP A 308 -18.22 -2.19 -9.68
C ASP A 308 -17.01 -2.57 -10.53
N TRP A 309 -15.98 -1.73 -10.51
CA TRP A 309 -14.83 -1.83 -11.38
C TRP A 309 -13.58 -2.18 -10.58
N ALA A 310 -12.83 -3.16 -11.05
CA ALA A 310 -11.57 -3.53 -10.42
C ALA A 310 -10.54 -2.39 -10.54
N PHE A 311 -9.83 -2.12 -9.45
CA PHE A 311 -8.69 -1.21 -9.38
C PHE A 311 -7.55 -1.92 -8.66
N HIS A 312 -6.47 -2.22 -9.37
CA HIS A 312 -5.45 -3.12 -8.82
C HIS A 312 -4.06 -2.96 -9.47
N CYS A 313 -3.04 -3.48 -8.80
CA CYS A 313 -1.73 -3.69 -9.40
C CYS A 313 -1.81 -4.83 -10.43
N HIS A 314 -1.25 -4.64 -11.63
CA HIS A 314 -1.30 -5.62 -12.72
C HIS A 314 -0.20 -6.71 -12.61
N LYS A 315 0.67 -6.64 -11.62
CA LYS A 315 1.51 -7.78 -11.23
C LYS A 315 0.64 -8.77 -10.46
N SER A 316 0.33 -9.92 -11.04
CA SER A 316 -0.63 -10.88 -10.49
C SER A 316 -0.31 -11.32 -9.05
N HIS A 317 0.97 -11.51 -8.73
CA HIS A 317 1.40 -11.87 -7.38
C HIS A 317 1.14 -10.78 -6.35
N HIS A 318 1.04 -9.51 -6.75
CA HIS A 318 0.73 -8.39 -5.87
C HIS A 318 -0.77 -8.33 -5.50
N THR A 319 -1.62 -9.07 -6.18
CA THR A 319 -3.04 -9.25 -5.86
C THR A 319 -3.33 -10.56 -5.15
N MET A 320 -2.32 -11.14 -4.51
CA MET A 320 -2.40 -12.34 -3.68
C MET A 320 -1.82 -12.03 -2.30
N ASN A 321 -2.36 -12.69 -1.27
CA ASN A 321 -1.86 -12.56 0.10
C ASN A 321 -0.80 -13.63 0.42
N ALA A 322 -0.27 -13.59 1.63
CA ALA A 322 0.94 -14.27 2.07
C ALA A 322 1.01 -15.80 1.94
N MET A 323 -0.06 -16.47 1.55
CA MET A 323 -0.04 -17.91 1.39
C MET A 323 0.40 -18.35 0.00
N GLY A 324 1.27 -19.35 -0.07
CA GLY A 324 1.50 -20.15 -1.27
C GLY A 324 2.51 -19.63 -2.27
N HIS A 325 3.34 -18.66 -1.95
CA HIS A 325 4.41 -18.20 -2.87
C HIS A 325 5.41 -19.30 -3.26
N ASN A 326 5.55 -20.33 -2.44
CA ASN A 326 6.45 -21.45 -2.67
C ASN A 326 5.71 -22.75 -3.04
N VAL A 327 4.44 -22.68 -3.46
CA VAL A 327 3.67 -23.84 -3.88
C VAL A 327 4.06 -24.23 -5.31
N PRO A 328 4.67 -25.40 -5.54
CA PRO A 328 4.97 -25.87 -6.88
C PRO A 328 3.68 -26.13 -7.68
N THR A 329 3.65 -25.67 -8.91
CA THR A 329 2.51 -25.97 -9.80
C THR A 329 2.66 -27.36 -10.42
N MET A 330 1.55 -28.09 -10.45
CA MET A 330 1.41 -29.38 -11.16
C MET A 330 0.49 -29.26 -12.39
N ILE A 331 0.19 -28.03 -12.81
CA ILE A 331 -0.66 -27.80 -14.00
C ILE A 331 -0.02 -28.43 -15.22
N GLY A 332 -0.79 -29.27 -15.93
CA GLY A 332 -0.32 -29.98 -17.11
C GLY A 332 0.57 -31.20 -16.84
N VAL A 333 0.75 -31.60 -15.58
CA VAL A 333 1.49 -32.77 -15.17
C VAL A 333 0.50 -33.82 -14.64
N ASP A 334 0.59 -35.07 -15.10
CA ASP A 334 -0.17 -36.18 -14.50
C ASP A 334 0.47 -36.51 -13.13
N HIS A 335 -0.12 -36.02 -12.08
CA HIS A 335 0.35 -36.19 -10.71
C HIS A 335 -0.46 -37.24 -9.92
N ARG A 336 -1.41 -37.92 -10.56
CA ARG A 336 -2.22 -38.97 -9.94
C ARG A 336 -1.30 -40.08 -9.41
N GLY A 337 -1.35 -40.34 -8.14
CA GLY A 337 -0.49 -41.35 -7.47
C GLY A 337 0.86 -40.80 -6.94
N VAL A 338 1.29 -39.62 -7.36
CA VAL A 338 2.55 -39.00 -6.90
C VAL A 338 2.31 -38.02 -5.76
N VAL A 339 1.18 -37.31 -5.76
CA VAL A 339 0.86 -36.26 -4.75
C VAL A 339 0.96 -36.81 -3.33
N LYS A 340 0.37 -37.99 -3.09
CA LYS A 340 0.43 -38.64 -1.76
C LYS A 340 1.86 -38.90 -1.31
N GLN A 341 2.72 -39.39 -2.20
CA GLN A 341 4.11 -39.69 -1.90
C GLN A 341 4.90 -38.40 -1.60
N ILE A 342 4.61 -37.32 -2.33
CA ILE A 342 5.25 -36.03 -2.11
C ILE A 342 4.79 -35.44 -0.78
N THR A 343 3.49 -35.49 -0.45
CA THR A 343 2.94 -35.01 0.81
C THR A 343 3.50 -35.79 2.02
N ASP A 344 3.71 -37.10 1.86
CA ASP A 344 4.33 -37.93 2.90
C ASP A 344 5.81 -37.54 3.14
N LEU A 345 6.50 -37.01 2.14
CA LEU A 345 7.91 -36.58 2.23
C LEU A 345 8.05 -35.09 2.64
N VAL A 346 7.10 -34.27 2.25
CA VAL A 346 7.04 -32.83 2.52
C VAL A 346 5.64 -32.51 3.03
N PRO A 347 5.41 -32.58 4.34
CA PRO A 347 4.07 -32.45 4.93
C PRO A 347 3.34 -31.16 4.57
N ASP A 348 4.07 -30.08 4.32
CA ASP A 348 3.52 -28.76 3.96
C ASP A 348 3.40 -28.57 2.43
N TYR A 349 3.67 -29.63 1.66
CA TYR A 349 3.56 -29.56 0.21
C TYR A 349 2.09 -29.51 -0.22
N MET A 350 1.74 -28.45 -0.92
CA MET A 350 0.44 -28.27 -1.52
C MET A 350 0.58 -28.26 -3.05
N ALA A 351 0.07 -29.28 -3.70
CA ALA A 351 0.02 -29.32 -5.15
C ALA A 351 -1.13 -28.43 -5.64
N MET A 352 -0.85 -27.50 -6.54
CA MET A 352 -1.91 -26.80 -7.25
C MET A 352 -2.60 -27.77 -8.21
N SER A 353 -3.94 -27.81 -8.17
CA SER A 353 -4.77 -28.67 -8.98
C SER A 353 -4.68 -28.36 -10.48
N GLU A 354 -5.34 -29.16 -11.31
CA GLU A 354 -5.45 -28.93 -12.75
C GLU A 354 -6.14 -27.61 -13.11
N ARG A 355 -6.94 -27.05 -12.20
CA ARG A 355 -7.60 -25.74 -12.34
C ARG A 355 -6.74 -24.57 -11.84
N GLY A 356 -5.50 -24.80 -11.49
CA GLY A 356 -4.57 -23.81 -10.97
C GLY A 356 -5.00 -23.30 -9.60
N MET A 357 -4.98 -21.96 -9.39
CA MET A 357 -5.31 -21.33 -8.12
C MET A 357 -6.82 -21.28 -7.82
N HIS A 358 -7.67 -21.65 -8.77
CA HIS A 358 -9.13 -21.55 -8.59
C HIS A 358 -9.63 -22.41 -7.43
N ASP A 359 -9.10 -23.61 -7.28
CA ASP A 359 -9.47 -24.51 -6.18
C ASP A 359 -9.17 -23.91 -4.81
N MET A 360 -8.09 -23.14 -4.69
CA MET A 360 -7.72 -22.48 -3.44
C MET A 360 -8.66 -21.32 -3.06
N THR A 361 -9.35 -20.73 -4.04
CA THR A 361 -10.36 -19.71 -3.79
C THR A 361 -11.61 -20.27 -3.13
N GLU A 362 -11.94 -21.52 -3.45
CA GLU A 362 -13.14 -22.24 -2.99
C GLU A 362 -12.90 -23.11 -1.75
N MET A 363 -11.63 -23.37 -1.39
CA MET A 363 -11.29 -24.23 -0.26
C MET A 363 -11.36 -23.49 1.06
N GLU A 364 -12.18 -23.99 1.99
CA GLU A 364 -12.08 -23.65 3.40
C GLU A 364 -10.87 -24.39 4.01
N MET A 365 -9.72 -23.75 4.06
CA MET A 365 -8.54 -24.30 4.73
C MET A 365 -8.42 -23.74 6.14
N PRO A 366 -8.04 -24.58 7.12
CA PRO A 366 -7.65 -24.06 8.42
C PRO A 366 -6.38 -23.21 8.27
N LEU A 367 -6.51 -21.92 8.47
CA LEU A 367 -5.39 -20.99 8.43
C LEU A 367 -4.81 -20.86 9.85
N PRO A 368 -3.51 -20.60 9.98
CA PRO A 368 -2.95 -20.14 11.26
C PRO A 368 -3.70 -18.89 11.76
N ASP A 369 -3.74 -18.70 13.04
CA ASP A 369 -4.27 -17.46 13.63
C ASP A 369 -3.54 -16.25 13.03
N ASN A 370 -4.21 -15.11 12.96
CA ASN A 370 -3.66 -13.86 12.43
C ASN A 370 -3.08 -14.02 11.01
N THR A 371 -3.78 -14.70 10.13
CA THR A 371 -3.38 -14.92 8.74
C THR A 371 -4.52 -14.54 7.80
N ALA A 372 -4.22 -13.77 6.75
CA ALA A 372 -5.18 -13.50 5.69
C ALA A 372 -5.15 -14.64 4.65
N PRO A 373 -6.32 -15.12 4.18
CA PRO A 373 -6.35 -16.05 3.05
C PRO A 373 -5.67 -15.46 1.82
N MET A 374 -5.11 -16.32 0.95
CA MET A 374 -4.38 -15.90 -0.24
C MET A 374 -5.22 -15.04 -1.19
N MET A 375 -6.46 -15.44 -1.40
CA MET A 375 -7.45 -14.73 -2.20
C MET A 375 -8.74 -14.69 -1.42
N THR A 376 -9.36 -13.53 -1.33
CA THR A 376 -10.50 -13.37 -0.43
C THR A 376 -11.51 -12.38 -0.93
N GLY A 377 -12.72 -12.61 -0.53
CA GLY A 377 -13.83 -11.71 -0.69
C GLY A 377 -14.99 -12.38 -1.40
N ALA A 378 -16.17 -12.24 -0.79
CA ALA A 378 -17.43 -12.60 -1.45
C ALA A 378 -17.80 -11.48 -2.42
N GLY A 379 -17.87 -11.79 -3.70
CA GLY A 379 -18.43 -10.90 -4.72
C GLY A 379 -19.87 -11.24 -5.05
N PRO A 380 -20.55 -10.41 -5.86
CA PRO A 380 -21.93 -10.63 -6.23
C PRO A 380 -22.15 -11.87 -7.13
N MET A 381 -21.09 -12.38 -7.75
CA MET A 381 -21.11 -13.53 -8.68
C MET A 381 -20.29 -14.72 -8.18
N GLY A 382 -19.89 -14.74 -6.93
CA GLY A 382 -19.05 -15.75 -6.32
C GLY A 382 -17.82 -15.16 -5.66
N ALA A 383 -16.83 -16.02 -5.32
CA ALA A 383 -15.59 -15.56 -4.70
C ALA A 383 -14.76 -14.71 -5.68
N ILE A 384 -14.22 -13.59 -5.17
CA ILE A 384 -13.27 -12.77 -5.92
C ILE A 384 -11.88 -13.39 -5.76
N GLY A 385 -11.28 -13.84 -6.86
CA GLY A 385 -9.96 -14.49 -6.88
C GLY A 385 -8.80 -13.50 -6.77
N MET A 386 -8.92 -12.47 -5.94
CA MET A 386 -7.90 -11.45 -5.70
C MET A 386 -7.85 -11.04 -4.23
N GLY A 387 -6.66 -10.65 -3.78
CA GLY A 387 -6.34 -10.08 -2.48
C GLY A 387 -5.30 -8.96 -2.64
N GLY A 388 -4.53 -8.67 -1.62
CA GLY A 388 -3.40 -7.73 -1.72
C GLY A 388 -3.78 -6.35 -2.25
N MET A 389 -3.04 -5.89 -3.27
CA MET A 389 -3.27 -4.61 -3.97
C MET A 389 -4.45 -4.69 -4.94
N PHE A 390 -5.61 -5.01 -4.44
CA PHE A 390 -6.89 -4.96 -5.14
C PHE A 390 -7.86 -4.05 -4.37
N SER A 391 -8.70 -3.33 -5.06
CA SER A 391 -9.84 -2.58 -4.53
C SER A 391 -10.92 -2.45 -5.60
N VAL A 392 -12.06 -1.89 -5.24
CA VAL A 392 -13.22 -1.75 -6.14
C VAL A 392 -13.59 -0.28 -6.25
N LEU A 393 -13.64 0.22 -7.49
CA LEU A 393 -14.27 1.51 -7.80
C LEU A 393 -15.77 1.27 -7.99
N LYS A 394 -16.59 1.85 -7.13
CA LYS A 394 -18.05 1.76 -7.18
C LYS A 394 -18.65 3.04 -7.75
N VAL A 395 -19.12 2.98 -8.98
CA VAL A 395 -19.76 4.09 -9.67
C VAL A 395 -21.27 3.94 -9.58
N ARG A 396 -21.97 4.92 -9.00
CA ARG A 396 -23.42 4.88 -8.80
C ARG A 396 -24.08 6.18 -9.24
N ARG A 397 -25.17 6.05 -9.99
CA ARG A 397 -26.02 7.18 -10.42
C ARG A 397 -26.72 7.82 -9.23
N GLU A 398 -27.24 6.98 -8.34
CA GLU A 398 -28.06 7.40 -7.20
C GLU A 398 -27.24 7.90 -6.01
N GLN A 399 -25.89 7.85 -6.09
CA GLN A 399 -25.02 8.36 -5.03
C GLN A 399 -25.24 9.86 -4.85
N LYS A 400 -25.59 10.28 -3.64
CA LYS A 400 -25.76 11.71 -3.34
C LYS A 400 -24.38 12.40 -3.32
N ARG A 401 -24.35 13.64 -3.80
CA ARG A 401 -23.14 14.46 -3.68
C ARG A 401 -22.76 14.61 -2.21
N GLY A 402 -21.52 14.26 -1.88
CA GLY A 402 -20.99 14.32 -0.52
C GLY A 402 -21.30 13.09 0.35
N ASP A 403 -22.09 12.14 -0.14
CA ASP A 403 -22.30 10.84 0.48
C ASP A 403 -21.48 9.78 -0.25
N TYR A 404 -20.51 9.19 0.44
CA TYR A 404 -19.60 8.20 -0.08
C TYR A 404 -19.56 6.93 0.76
N THR A 405 -20.65 6.66 1.48
CA THR A 405 -20.92 5.36 2.11
C THR A 405 -20.95 4.28 1.05
N ASP A 406 -20.44 3.09 1.38
CA ASP A 406 -20.49 1.95 0.47
C ASP A 406 -21.93 1.60 0.09
N PRO A 407 -22.32 1.73 -1.20
CA PRO A 407 -23.66 1.43 -1.65
C PRO A 407 -23.96 -0.07 -1.77
N GLY A 408 -23.02 -0.94 -1.40
CA GLY A 408 -23.07 -2.37 -1.67
C GLY A 408 -22.72 -2.73 -3.11
N TRP A 409 -22.98 -3.98 -3.49
CA TRP A 409 -22.69 -4.47 -4.84
C TRP A 409 -23.68 -3.96 -5.88
N PHE A 410 -23.18 -3.70 -7.09
CA PHE A 410 -24.00 -3.24 -8.21
C PHE A 410 -24.96 -4.34 -8.67
N LYS A 411 -26.21 -3.94 -8.89
CA LYS A 411 -27.24 -4.83 -9.44
C LYS A 411 -27.35 -4.62 -10.95
N HIS A 412 -26.80 -5.55 -11.70
CA HIS A 412 -26.82 -5.48 -13.15
C HIS A 412 -28.26 -5.58 -13.69
N PRO A 413 -28.64 -4.74 -14.66
CA PRO A 413 -29.92 -4.91 -15.38
C PRO A 413 -29.97 -6.30 -16.05
N ALA A 414 -31.17 -6.83 -16.19
CA ALA A 414 -31.37 -8.13 -16.85
C ALA A 414 -30.80 -8.11 -18.28
N GLY A 415 -30.05 -9.16 -18.64
CA GLY A 415 -29.46 -9.30 -19.96
C GLY A 415 -28.15 -8.50 -20.20
N THR A 416 -27.60 -7.84 -19.16
CA THR A 416 -26.32 -7.08 -19.28
C THR A 416 -25.12 -7.82 -18.68
N VAL A 417 -25.32 -9.03 -18.18
CA VAL A 417 -24.26 -9.88 -17.65
C VAL A 417 -23.93 -10.98 -18.66
N ALA A 418 -22.65 -11.27 -18.85
CA ALA A 418 -22.23 -12.42 -19.64
C ALA A 418 -22.84 -13.70 -19.07
N HIS A 419 -23.32 -14.56 -19.92
CA HIS A 419 -24.05 -15.77 -19.54
C HIS A 419 -23.59 -16.97 -20.37
N GLU A 420 -23.93 -18.17 -19.92
CA GLU A 420 -23.67 -19.42 -20.64
C GLU A 420 -24.41 -19.40 -21.99
N PHE A 421 -23.67 -19.67 -23.07
CA PHE A 421 -24.23 -19.80 -24.40
C PHE A 421 -24.60 -21.26 -24.68
N THR A 422 -25.87 -21.52 -24.96
CA THR A 422 -26.41 -22.87 -25.22
C THR A 422 -26.74 -23.11 -26.68
N GLY A 423 -26.45 -22.18 -27.60
CA GLY A 423 -26.72 -22.29 -29.02
C GLY A 423 -25.61 -23.00 -29.80
N ALA A 424 -25.77 -23.03 -31.13
CA ALA A 424 -24.75 -23.57 -32.04
C ALA A 424 -23.55 -22.62 -32.09
N LEU A 425 -22.34 -23.09 -31.79
CA LEU A 425 -21.10 -22.33 -31.83
C LEU A 425 -20.60 -22.20 -33.28
N PRO A 426 -20.05 -21.02 -33.67
CA PRO A 426 -19.27 -20.91 -34.89
C PRO A 426 -18.04 -21.81 -34.80
N ALA A 427 -17.60 -22.34 -35.95
CA ALA A 427 -16.42 -23.18 -35.98
C ALA A 427 -15.18 -22.45 -35.46
N ALA A 428 -14.53 -23.02 -34.43
CA ALA A 428 -13.28 -22.50 -33.92
C ALA A 428 -12.16 -22.70 -34.94
N GLN A 429 -11.65 -21.63 -35.51
CA GLN A 429 -10.46 -21.69 -36.35
C GLN A 429 -9.24 -21.91 -35.45
N ARG A 430 -8.51 -23.01 -35.67
CA ARG A 430 -7.26 -23.29 -34.97
C ARG A 430 -6.12 -23.23 -35.97
N ARG A 431 -5.02 -22.59 -35.60
CA ARG A 431 -3.77 -22.70 -36.32
C ARG A 431 -3.31 -24.16 -36.26
N ALA A 432 -2.87 -24.74 -37.38
CA ALA A 432 -2.26 -26.08 -37.36
C ALA A 432 -1.09 -26.08 -36.37
N ALA A 433 -1.04 -27.08 -35.50
CA ALA A 433 0.10 -27.22 -34.59
C ALA A 433 1.38 -27.36 -35.43
N ASP A 434 2.42 -26.60 -35.05
CA ASP A 434 3.71 -26.71 -35.71
C ASP A 434 4.21 -28.13 -35.55
N LYS A 435 4.39 -28.84 -36.66
CA LYS A 435 4.84 -30.23 -36.69
C LYS A 435 6.24 -30.46 -36.07
N ALA A 436 6.96 -29.38 -35.78
CA ALA A 436 8.30 -29.39 -35.17
C ALA A 436 8.32 -29.73 -33.67
N ALA A 437 7.18 -29.70 -32.96
CA ALA A 437 7.14 -30.00 -31.53
C ALA A 437 7.04 -31.50 -31.20
N ALA A 438 6.96 -32.36 -32.20
CA ALA A 438 6.89 -33.80 -32.01
C ALA A 438 8.25 -34.54 -32.11
N SER A 439 9.38 -33.83 -31.96
CA SER A 439 10.61 -34.55 -31.68
C SER A 439 10.57 -34.97 -30.20
N SER A 440 10.26 -36.22 -29.96
CA SER A 440 10.39 -36.87 -28.68
C SER A 440 11.81 -36.59 -28.13
N VAL A 441 11.93 -35.61 -27.24
CA VAL A 441 13.06 -35.61 -26.34
C VAL A 441 12.91 -36.88 -25.49
N PRO A 442 13.83 -37.87 -25.59
CA PRO A 442 13.73 -39.04 -24.74
C PRO A 442 13.68 -38.52 -23.28
N ALA A 443 12.73 -39.06 -22.52
CA ALA A 443 12.65 -38.76 -21.10
C ALA A 443 14.03 -39.05 -20.50
N ARG A 444 14.79 -37.99 -20.26
CA ARG A 444 16.04 -38.06 -19.55
C ARG A 444 15.66 -38.50 -18.15
N GLN A 445 15.97 -39.73 -17.79
CA GLN A 445 15.87 -40.14 -16.40
C GLN A 445 16.72 -39.14 -15.58
N VAL A 446 16.03 -38.26 -14.85
CA VAL A 446 16.68 -37.38 -13.91
C VAL A 446 17.04 -38.26 -12.71
N GLU A 447 18.27 -38.70 -12.65
CA GLU A 447 18.80 -39.35 -11.46
C GLU A 447 18.96 -38.27 -10.37
N VAL A 448 18.03 -38.27 -9.42
CA VAL A 448 18.07 -37.35 -8.28
C VAL A 448 19.12 -37.86 -7.30
N HIS A 449 20.31 -37.30 -7.36
CA HIS A 449 21.32 -37.53 -6.32
C HIS A 449 21.03 -36.68 -5.12
N ILE A 450 20.42 -37.28 -4.09
CA ILE A 450 20.26 -36.64 -2.78
C ILE A 450 21.65 -36.56 -2.12
N ARG A 451 22.27 -35.37 -2.12
CA ARG A 451 23.45 -35.11 -1.29
C ARG A 451 23.02 -35.06 0.18
N LYS A 452 23.42 -36.06 0.94
CA LYS A 452 23.32 -35.95 2.40
C LYS A 452 24.15 -34.77 2.89
N PRO A 453 23.63 -33.92 3.79
CA PRO A 453 24.45 -32.87 4.39
C PRO A 453 25.68 -33.51 5.05
N GLN A 454 26.86 -33.06 4.66
CA GLN A 454 28.06 -33.38 5.43
C GLN A 454 27.95 -32.62 6.74
N GLY A 455 27.88 -33.36 7.85
CA GLY A 455 27.93 -32.77 9.18
C GLY A 455 29.25 -31.99 9.33
N HIS A 456 29.15 -30.72 9.64
CA HIS A 456 30.30 -29.95 10.09
C HIS A 456 30.70 -30.52 11.46
N GLY A 457 31.75 -31.34 11.49
CA GLY A 457 32.47 -31.68 12.70
C GLY A 457 33.08 -30.40 13.25
N GLY A 458 32.86 -30.16 14.55
CA GLY A 458 33.31 -28.98 15.24
C GLY A 458 34.83 -28.82 15.31
N HIS A 459 35.24 -27.59 15.32
CA HIS A 459 36.42 -27.08 16.03
C HIS A 459 36.04 -25.77 16.71
#